data_73c791a846a3c543270d755477798439
#
_entry.id   73c791a846a3c543270d755477798439
#
_cell.length_a   1.000
_cell.length_b   1.000
_cell.length_c   1.000
_cell.angle_alpha   90.00
_cell.angle_beta   90.00
_cell.angle_gamma   90.00
#
_symmetry.space_group_name_H-M   'P 1'
#
loop_
_entity.id
_entity.type
_entity.pdbx_description
1 polymer ?
#
loop_
_entity_poly.entity_id
_entity_poly.type
_entity_poly.pdbx_seq_one_letter_code
_entity_poly.pdbx_strand_id
1 'polypeptide(L)'
;MQQLNIDVISNRNVGIVFHDDLNICEPHSHTFFELAYIISGNAIHTLNGKSDVVKSGEYVFIEPGNIHFFEKTNQQEKLTIINCIFTPEFIYSNKDNNTLCSFFEY
;
A
#
# COMPACT_ATOMS: atom_id res chain seq x y z
N MET A 1 1.34 17.56 -4.12
CA MET A 1 1.31 16.10 -3.97
C MET A 1 2.70 15.58 -3.72
N GLN A 2 2.82 14.61 -2.86
CA GLN A 2 4.08 14.04 -2.46
C GLN A 2 4.35 12.72 -3.19
N GLN A 3 5.59 12.52 -3.62
CA GLN A 3 6.01 11.23 -4.18
C GLN A 3 7.08 10.63 -3.28
N LEU A 4 6.91 9.36 -2.94
CA LEU A 4 7.81 8.63 -2.07
C LEU A 4 8.63 7.63 -2.88
N ASN A 5 9.88 7.47 -2.47
CA ASN A 5 10.82 6.53 -3.09
C ASN A 5 11.27 5.51 -2.06
N ILE A 6 11.37 4.27 -2.50
CA ILE A 6 11.79 3.19 -1.60
C ILE A 6 13.23 3.38 -1.13
N ASP A 7 14.04 4.14 -1.86
CA ASP A 7 15.43 4.43 -1.47
C ASP A 7 15.52 5.09 -0.10
N VAL A 8 14.48 5.83 0.28
CA VAL A 8 14.40 6.48 1.59
C VAL A 8 14.23 5.44 2.69
N ILE A 9 13.67 4.28 2.36
CA ILE A 9 13.34 3.25 3.35
C ILE A 9 14.52 2.34 3.60
N SER A 10 15.21 1.91 2.55
CA SER A 10 16.39 1.07 2.69
C SER A 10 16.96 0.77 1.30
N ASN A 11 18.18 0.18 1.29
CA ASN A 11 18.78 -0.34 0.06
C ASN A 11 18.20 -1.71 -0.32
N ARG A 12 17.09 -2.09 0.28
CA ARG A 12 16.43 -3.37 0.01
C ARG A 12 15.35 -3.18 -1.02
N ASN A 13 15.00 -4.27 -1.71
CA ASN A 13 13.93 -4.26 -2.69
C ASN A 13 12.55 -4.47 -2.07
N VAL A 14 12.49 -4.81 -0.79
CA VAL A 14 11.26 -5.08 -0.07
C VAL A 14 11.31 -4.39 1.28
N GLY A 15 10.20 -3.80 1.70
CA GLY A 15 10.08 -3.20 3.02
C GLY A 15 8.70 -3.45 3.60
N ILE A 16 8.61 -3.38 4.92
CA ILE A 16 7.34 -3.49 5.63
C ILE A 16 7.20 -2.28 6.52
N VAL A 17 6.05 -1.62 6.45
CA VAL A 17 5.73 -0.46 7.28
C VAL A 17 4.45 -0.76 8.03
N PHE A 18 4.50 -0.58 9.35
CA PHE A 18 3.37 -0.83 10.23
C PHE A 18 2.82 0.50 10.74
N HIS A 19 1.54 0.71 10.54
CA HIS A 19 0.82 1.88 11.08
C HIS A 19 -0.14 1.39 12.16
N ASP A 20 0.19 1.67 13.42
CA ASP A 20 -0.66 1.24 14.53
C ASP A 20 -2.01 1.95 14.52
N ASP A 21 -2.00 3.24 14.21
CA ASP A 21 -3.23 4.02 14.09
C ASP A 21 -3.01 5.12 13.06
N LEU A 22 -3.42 4.84 11.83
CA LEU A 22 -3.28 5.81 10.74
C LEU A 22 -4.35 6.89 10.89
N ASN A 23 -3.94 8.12 11.18
CA ASN A 23 -4.86 9.23 11.39
C ASN A 23 -5.08 10.06 10.13
N ILE A 24 -4.01 10.54 9.55
CA ILE A 24 -4.08 11.41 8.37
C ILE A 24 -3.12 10.86 7.32
N CYS A 25 -3.62 10.75 6.11
CA CYS A 25 -2.80 10.35 4.98
C CYS A 25 -3.15 11.24 3.80
N GLU A 26 -2.25 12.13 3.45
CA GLU A 26 -2.46 13.03 2.33
C GLU A 26 -2.28 12.28 1.00
N PRO A 27 -2.92 12.78 -0.07
CA PRO A 27 -2.71 12.19 -1.40
C PRO A 27 -1.23 12.16 -1.75
N HIS A 28 -0.75 11.00 -2.19
CA HIS A 28 0.65 10.82 -2.55
C HIS A 28 0.79 9.73 -3.61
N SER A 29 1.95 9.71 -4.23
CA SER A 29 2.32 8.63 -5.13
C SER A 29 3.73 8.16 -4.76
N HIS A 30 4.13 7.01 -5.31
CA HIS A 30 5.47 6.47 -5.03
C HIS A 30 5.96 5.66 -6.23
N THR A 31 7.25 5.33 -6.18
CA THR A 31 7.92 4.63 -7.28
C THR A 31 7.98 3.14 -7.09
N PHE A 32 7.34 2.63 -6.04
CA PHE A 32 7.33 1.21 -5.68
C PHE A 32 5.90 0.70 -5.66
N PHE A 33 5.77 -0.61 -5.66
CA PHE A 33 4.48 -1.28 -5.44
C PHE A 33 4.17 -1.32 -3.95
N GLU A 34 2.90 -1.25 -3.62
CA GLU A 34 2.46 -1.33 -2.23
C GLU A 34 1.28 -2.28 -2.12
N LEU A 35 1.35 -3.19 -1.15
CA LEU A 35 0.21 -3.99 -0.74
C LEU A 35 -0.15 -3.56 0.66
N ALA A 36 -1.30 -2.90 0.81
CA ALA A 36 -1.77 -2.39 2.09
C ALA A 36 -2.85 -3.31 2.63
N TYR A 37 -2.59 -3.92 3.77
CA TYR A 37 -3.50 -4.86 4.42
C TYR A 37 -4.11 -4.20 5.67
N ILE A 38 -5.43 -4.21 5.76
CA ILE A 38 -6.15 -3.62 6.88
C ILE A 38 -6.26 -4.67 7.98
N ILE A 39 -5.58 -4.43 9.10
CA ILE A 39 -5.61 -5.35 10.25
C ILE A 39 -6.86 -5.09 11.08
N SER A 40 -7.14 -3.82 11.37
CA SER A 40 -8.32 -3.46 12.14
C SER A 40 -8.82 -2.10 11.73
N GLY A 41 -10.11 -1.85 11.93
CA GLY A 41 -10.79 -0.65 11.51
C GLY A 41 -11.26 -0.77 10.07
N ASN A 42 -11.85 0.31 9.60
CA ASN A 42 -12.34 0.43 8.22
C ASN A 42 -11.82 1.73 7.65
N ALA A 43 -11.49 1.72 6.38
CA ALA A 43 -10.94 2.88 5.71
C ALA A 43 -11.68 3.18 4.42
N ILE A 44 -11.66 4.45 4.02
CA ILE A 44 -11.98 4.84 2.66
C ILE A 44 -10.64 5.00 1.96
N HIS A 45 -10.45 4.25 0.90
CA HIS A 45 -9.24 4.35 0.09
C HIS A 45 -9.58 5.03 -1.23
N THR A 46 -8.89 6.11 -1.51
CA THR A 46 -9.06 6.83 -2.77
C THR A 46 -7.86 6.53 -3.65
N LEU A 47 -8.11 6.00 -4.83
CA LEU A 47 -7.09 5.64 -5.80
C LEU A 47 -7.39 6.34 -7.10
N ASN A 48 -6.50 7.23 -7.52
CA ASN A 48 -6.65 8.01 -8.75
C ASN A 48 -8.03 8.68 -8.84
N GLY A 49 -8.48 9.24 -7.71
CA GLY A 49 -9.74 9.96 -7.63
C GLY A 49 -10.98 9.10 -7.39
N LYS A 50 -10.82 7.79 -7.33
CA LYS A 50 -11.95 6.87 -7.09
C LYS A 50 -11.86 6.30 -5.68
N SER A 51 -12.94 6.42 -4.92
CA SER A 51 -12.98 6.01 -3.52
C SER A 51 -13.77 4.72 -3.33
N ASP A 52 -13.23 3.84 -2.49
CA ASP A 52 -13.88 2.59 -2.10
C ASP A 52 -13.64 2.37 -0.61
N VAL A 53 -14.54 1.66 0.04
CA VAL A 53 -14.38 1.25 1.44
C VAL A 53 -13.56 -0.02 1.47
N VAL A 54 -12.55 -0.03 2.34
CA VAL A 54 -11.71 -1.22 2.56
C VAL A 54 -11.87 -1.60 4.03
N LYS A 55 -12.21 -2.85 4.26
CA LYS A 55 -12.55 -3.35 5.60
C LYS A 55 -11.41 -4.18 6.16
N SER A 56 -11.44 -4.36 7.49
CA SER A 56 -10.53 -5.27 8.18
C SER A 56 -10.52 -6.64 7.49
N GLY A 57 -9.33 -7.16 7.24
CA GLY A 57 -9.14 -8.42 6.54
C GLY A 57 -9.01 -8.28 5.04
N GLU A 58 -9.22 -7.10 4.50
CA GLU A 58 -9.07 -6.81 3.08
C GLU A 58 -7.77 -6.07 2.80
N TYR A 59 -7.36 -6.06 1.56
CA TYR A 59 -6.15 -5.36 1.15
C TYR A 59 -6.40 -4.58 -0.13
N VAL A 60 -5.52 -3.60 -0.38
CA VAL A 60 -5.48 -2.88 -1.65
C VAL A 60 -4.07 -2.99 -2.23
N PHE A 61 -3.99 -3.05 -3.54
CA PHE A 61 -2.73 -3.10 -4.26
C PHE A 61 -2.56 -1.81 -5.03
N ILE A 62 -1.43 -1.13 -4.79
CA ILE A 62 -1.14 0.16 -5.41
C ILE A 62 0.10 0.02 -6.27
N GLU A 63 -0.02 0.41 -7.54
CA GLU A 63 1.08 0.36 -8.49
C GLU A 63 1.87 1.67 -8.48
N PRO A 64 3.14 1.64 -8.92
CA PRO A 64 3.91 2.87 -9.06
C PRO A 64 3.17 3.91 -9.89
N GLY A 65 3.19 5.15 -9.42
CA GLY A 65 2.54 6.26 -10.11
C GLY A 65 1.09 6.48 -9.78
N ASN A 66 0.42 5.53 -9.14
CA ASN A 66 -0.93 5.76 -8.65
C ASN A 66 -0.92 6.85 -7.58
N ILE A 67 -1.96 7.67 -7.57
CA ILE A 67 -2.17 8.68 -6.54
C ILE A 67 -3.23 8.12 -5.59
N HIS A 68 -2.89 8.02 -4.30
CA HIS A 68 -3.82 7.41 -3.37
C HIS A 68 -3.69 7.99 -1.96
N PHE A 69 -4.71 7.73 -1.15
CA PHE A 69 -4.69 8.04 0.27
C PHE A 69 -5.79 7.27 0.98
N PHE A 70 -5.63 7.15 2.31
CA PHE A 70 -6.61 6.53 3.19
C PHE A 70 -7.25 7.55 4.09
N GLU A 71 -8.51 7.33 4.45
CA GLU A 71 -9.21 8.07 5.48
C GLU A 71 -9.94 7.09 6.39
N LYS A 72 -10.05 7.44 7.68
CA LYS A 72 -10.86 6.63 8.58
C LYS A 72 -12.35 6.82 8.26
N THR A 73 -13.11 5.73 8.37
CA THR A 73 -14.58 5.83 8.30
C THR A 73 -15.15 6.28 9.64
N ASN A 74 -14.43 6.01 10.74
CA ASN A 74 -14.86 6.35 12.08
C ASN A 74 -13.64 6.85 12.86
N GLN A 75 -13.65 8.11 13.26
CA GLN A 75 -12.52 8.71 13.97
C GLN A 75 -12.32 8.12 15.36
N GLN A 76 -13.31 7.42 15.90
CA GLN A 76 -13.21 6.79 17.21
C GLN A 76 -12.53 5.42 17.16
N GLU A 77 -12.38 4.84 15.99
CA GLU A 77 -11.72 3.55 15.82
C GLU A 77 -10.28 3.72 15.38
N LYS A 78 -9.41 2.82 15.84
CA LYS A 78 -8.05 2.74 15.32
C LYS A 78 -8.10 2.14 13.93
N LEU A 79 -7.26 2.66 13.04
CA LEU A 79 -7.06 2.11 11.72
C LEU A 79 -5.64 1.56 11.66
N THR A 80 -5.53 0.24 11.74
CA THR A 80 -4.23 -0.44 11.76
C THR A 80 -3.98 -1.06 10.40
N ILE A 81 -2.85 -0.69 9.78
CA ILE A 81 -2.48 -1.11 8.43
C ILE A 81 -1.06 -1.63 8.43
N ILE A 82 -0.82 -2.73 7.73
CA ILE A 82 0.52 -3.18 7.37
C ILE A 82 0.69 -2.96 5.88
N ASN A 83 1.74 -2.24 5.51
CA ASN A 83 2.12 -2.04 4.13
C ASN A 83 3.32 -2.91 3.79
N CYS A 84 3.19 -3.72 2.76
CA CYS A 84 4.33 -4.41 2.16
C CYS A 84 4.67 -3.66 0.89
N ILE A 85 5.91 -3.15 0.82
CA ILE A 85 6.36 -2.37 -0.33
C ILE A 85 7.52 -3.07 -1.01
N PHE A 86 7.58 -2.98 -2.34
CA PHE A 86 8.63 -3.63 -3.10
C PHE A 86 8.88 -2.89 -4.40
N THR A 87 10.13 -2.93 -4.85
CA THR A 87 10.54 -2.22 -6.06
C THR A 87 10.11 -2.98 -7.31
N PRO A 88 9.97 -2.26 -8.45
CA PRO A 88 9.78 -2.94 -9.73
C PRO A 88 10.92 -3.93 -10.03
N GLU A 89 12.15 -3.60 -9.62
CA GLU A 89 13.29 -4.48 -9.82
C GLU A 89 13.10 -5.82 -9.12
N PHE A 90 12.51 -5.81 -7.93
CA PHE A 90 12.23 -7.05 -7.21
C PHE A 90 11.32 -7.96 -8.02
N ILE A 91 10.28 -7.38 -8.64
CA ILE A 91 9.33 -8.15 -9.43
C ILE A 91 10.00 -8.68 -10.69
N TYR A 92 10.72 -7.83 -11.40
CA TYR A 92 11.31 -8.21 -12.68
C TYR A 92 12.47 -9.18 -12.51
N SER A 93 13.25 -9.05 -11.44
CA SER A 93 14.33 -9.98 -11.17
C SER A 93 13.85 -11.34 -10.68
N ASN A 94 12.60 -11.42 -10.21
CA ASN A 94 11.98 -12.66 -9.73
C ASN A 94 10.86 -13.14 -10.64
N LYS A 95 10.83 -12.67 -11.89
CA LYS A 95 9.75 -13.01 -12.82
C LYS A 95 9.62 -14.48 -13.12
N ASP A 96 10.69 -15.26 -12.90
CA ASP A 96 10.66 -16.70 -13.09
C ASP A 96 10.12 -17.43 -11.85
N ASN A 97 9.84 -16.72 -10.78
CA ASN A 97 9.23 -17.28 -9.58
C ASN A 97 7.73 -17.38 -9.79
N ASN A 98 7.24 -18.59 -10.06
CA ASN A 98 5.84 -18.79 -10.36
C ASN A 98 4.89 -18.31 -9.25
N THR A 99 5.31 -18.44 -8.00
CA THR A 99 4.50 -17.99 -6.87
C THR A 99 4.29 -16.48 -6.89
N LEU A 100 5.37 -15.74 -7.13
CA LEU A 100 5.29 -14.28 -7.21
C LEU A 100 4.48 -13.82 -8.42
N CYS A 101 4.69 -14.45 -9.56
CA CYS A 101 3.94 -14.13 -10.77
C CYS A 101 2.44 -14.37 -10.56
N SER A 102 2.09 -15.49 -9.95
CA SER A 102 0.69 -15.80 -9.66
C SER A 102 0.04 -14.76 -8.75
N PHE A 103 0.79 -14.26 -7.79
CA PHE A 103 0.30 -13.23 -6.88
C PHE A 103 -0.13 -11.96 -7.65
N PHE A 104 0.63 -11.57 -8.66
CA PHE A 104 0.37 -10.35 -9.41
C PHE A 104 -0.62 -10.53 -10.57
N GLU A 105 -1.01 -11.75 -10.88
CA GLU A 105 -2.00 -12.00 -11.92
C GLU A 105 -3.44 -11.90 -11.40
N TYR A 106 -3.60 -11.71 -10.11
CA TYR A 106 -4.93 -11.57 -9.52
C TYR A 106 -5.42 -10.11 -9.63
#